data_04ab40b1314c3aaa4a90b8610a6d36c4
#
_entry.id   04ab40b1314c3aaa4a90b8610a6d36c4
#
_cell.length_a   1.000
_cell.length_b   1.000
_cell.length_c   1.000
_cell.angle_alpha   90.00
_cell.angle_beta   90.00
_cell.angle_gamma   90.00
#
_symmetry.space_group_name_H-M   'P 1'
#
loop_
_entity.id
_entity.type
_entity.pdbx_description
1 polymer ?
#
loop_
_entity_poly.entity_id
_entity_poly.type
_entity_poly.pdbx_seq_one_letter_code
_entity_poly.pdbx_strand_id
1 'polypeptide(L)'
;MNKVVKAFYLCSLQERAGKSFLSIGFIQKLQKEGKKFAYFKPIGCPRGAYSSKADKDIEFILQTVYKNRSPYDLVCPISVPDSYYIDLIDSSKKIEYINQIKEAYDKLIVDIDYIIIEGAPSIRKFVRVGIDDVSIAQALGINELIYVSPESSDNCIDNIFFTKNYFEFRNVKISGIIFNNIAFEYIERIKELQKDHINKYNLPVLGIIERSVQLFSPRVSEVIEAIGGEFINDIASTGLNNTVETIIIGAMNAQAALKYLRQVKKAAVITGGDRTDLALAALNEDVSVLILTGFIQPDAKVITVANDKSIPIILSPSDTYTTIRNFENLKPGIQEDEIDIVLKLIESEIDWDILLK
;
A
#
# COMPACT_ATOMS: atom_id res chain seq x y z
N MET A 1 -17.91 -20.07 28.96
CA MET A 1 -18.42 -19.28 27.84
C MET A 1 -17.22 -19.01 26.93
N ASN A 2 -17.25 -19.48 25.71
CA ASN A 2 -16.19 -19.10 24.75
C ASN A 2 -16.26 -17.60 24.54
N LYS A 3 -15.19 -16.90 24.83
CA LYS A 3 -15.07 -15.46 24.59
C LYS A 3 -15.22 -15.23 23.09
N VAL A 4 -16.12 -14.36 22.69
CA VAL A 4 -16.28 -13.99 21.27
C VAL A 4 -15.11 -13.11 20.88
N VAL A 5 -14.30 -13.57 19.94
CA VAL A 5 -13.18 -12.79 19.38
C VAL A 5 -13.75 -11.74 18.44
N LYS A 6 -13.38 -10.46 18.63
CA LYS A 6 -13.79 -9.39 17.75
C LYS A 6 -12.90 -9.34 16.51
N ALA A 7 -13.50 -9.48 15.33
CA ALA A 7 -12.79 -9.47 14.07
C ALA A 7 -12.86 -8.09 13.39
N PHE A 8 -11.70 -7.55 13.01
CA PHE A 8 -11.56 -6.39 12.12
C PHE A 8 -11.19 -6.89 10.73
N TYR A 9 -12.19 -7.22 9.92
CA TYR A 9 -11.97 -7.71 8.56
C TYR A 9 -11.93 -6.53 7.59
N LEU A 10 -10.74 -6.16 7.14
CA LEU A 10 -10.50 -5.06 6.21
C LEU A 10 -10.65 -5.54 4.76
N CYS A 11 -11.59 -4.98 4.02
CA CYS A 11 -11.82 -5.28 2.62
C CYS A 11 -11.92 -4.02 1.77
N SER A 12 -11.77 -4.13 0.45
CA SER A 12 -11.89 -3.01 -0.47
C SER A 12 -12.31 -3.48 -1.86
N LEU A 13 -13.09 -2.67 -2.57
CA LEU A 13 -13.39 -2.88 -3.98
C LEU A 13 -12.16 -2.66 -4.86
N GLN A 14 -11.27 -1.75 -4.43
CA GLN A 14 -10.09 -1.35 -5.16
C GLN A 14 -8.84 -1.99 -4.57
N GLU A 15 -7.92 -2.32 -5.45
CA GLU A 15 -6.57 -2.67 -5.05
C GLU A 15 -5.86 -1.45 -4.46
N ARG A 16 -4.88 -1.69 -3.59
CA ARG A 16 -4.05 -0.63 -3.00
C ARG A 16 -4.82 0.37 -2.13
N ALA A 17 -5.94 -0.02 -1.57
CA ALA A 17 -6.72 0.83 -0.67
C ALA A 17 -6.02 1.14 0.67
N GLY A 18 -4.84 0.56 0.93
CA GLY A 18 -4.08 0.77 2.16
C GLY A 18 -4.49 -0.15 3.30
N LYS A 19 -5.02 -1.35 3.01
CA LYS A 19 -5.36 -2.34 4.05
C LYS A 19 -4.17 -2.70 4.92
N SER A 20 -2.99 -2.95 4.33
CA SER A 20 -1.76 -3.24 5.08
C SER A 20 -1.34 -2.08 5.99
N PHE A 21 -1.49 -0.82 5.54
CA PHE A 21 -1.29 0.37 6.36
C PHE A 21 -2.21 0.37 7.59
N LEU A 22 -3.52 0.12 7.37
CA LEU A 22 -4.49 0.03 8.47
C LEU A 22 -4.18 -1.14 9.41
N SER A 23 -3.78 -2.30 8.86
CA SER A 23 -3.38 -3.46 9.66
C SER A 23 -2.22 -3.14 10.59
N ILE A 24 -1.18 -2.46 10.09
CA ILE A 24 -0.04 -2.00 10.90
C ILE A 24 -0.51 -1.08 12.01
N GLY A 25 -1.31 -0.06 11.69
CA GLY A 25 -1.82 0.89 12.69
C GLY A 25 -2.71 0.23 13.74
N PHE A 26 -3.58 -0.70 13.34
CA PHE A 26 -4.45 -1.45 14.26
C PHE A 26 -3.63 -2.37 15.18
N ILE A 27 -2.63 -3.07 14.65
CA ILE A 27 -1.71 -3.88 15.47
C ILE A 27 -1.01 -2.99 16.50
N GLN A 28 -0.44 -1.87 16.10
CA GLN A 28 0.26 -0.95 16.99
C GLN A 28 -0.67 -0.39 18.08
N LYS A 29 -1.89 -0.01 17.72
CA LYS A 29 -2.89 0.48 18.67
C LYS A 29 -3.27 -0.56 19.71
N LEU A 30 -3.62 -1.78 19.26
CA LEU A 30 -3.98 -2.87 20.18
C LEU A 30 -2.80 -3.27 21.07
N GLN A 31 -1.58 -3.24 20.54
CA GLN A 31 -0.36 -3.52 21.30
C GLN A 31 -0.13 -2.47 22.39
N LYS A 32 -0.28 -1.17 22.05
CA LYS A 32 -0.15 -0.06 22.99
C LYS A 32 -1.18 -0.15 24.13
N GLU A 33 -2.37 -0.64 23.84
CA GLU A 33 -3.43 -0.85 24.83
C GLU A 33 -3.32 -2.19 25.60
N GLY A 34 -2.28 -2.98 25.35
CA GLY A 34 -2.06 -4.27 26.03
C GLY A 34 -3.11 -5.33 25.70
N LYS A 35 -3.82 -5.19 24.56
CA LYS A 35 -4.84 -6.15 24.14
C LYS A 35 -4.20 -7.43 23.60
N LYS A 36 -4.88 -8.56 23.77
CA LYS A 36 -4.51 -9.81 23.11
C LYS A 36 -5.08 -9.85 21.71
N PHE A 37 -4.24 -9.97 20.70
CA PHE A 37 -4.67 -9.93 19.30
C PHE A 37 -3.86 -10.86 18.40
N ALA A 38 -4.42 -11.17 17.23
CA ALA A 38 -3.74 -11.83 16.13
C ALA A 38 -3.88 -11.02 14.83
N TYR A 39 -2.95 -11.29 13.89
CA TYR A 39 -3.01 -10.80 12.52
C TYR A 39 -3.17 -11.98 11.57
N PHE A 40 -4.04 -11.85 10.58
CA PHE A 40 -4.38 -12.88 9.62
C PHE A 40 -4.59 -12.30 8.22
N LYS A 41 -3.94 -12.85 7.23
CA LYS A 41 -4.15 -12.55 5.80
C LYS A 41 -4.43 -13.86 5.08
N PRO A 42 -5.70 -14.26 4.92
CA PRO A 42 -6.09 -15.58 4.40
C PRO A 42 -5.42 -15.95 3.08
N ILE A 43 -5.25 -14.94 2.20
CA ILE A 43 -4.61 -15.11 0.89
C ILE A 43 -3.58 -14.00 0.69
N GLY A 44 -2.31 -14.36 0.63
CA GLY A 44 -1.22 -13.49 0.22
C GLY A 44 -1.12 -13.42 -1.31
N CYS A 45 -0.81 -12.24 -1.82
CA CYS A 45 -0.67 -12.00 -3.26
C CYS A 45 0.71 -11.41 -3.56
N PRO A 46 1.78 -12.23 -3.55
CA PRO A 46 3.12 -11.77 -3.88
C PRO A 46 3.17 -11.22 -5.30
N ARG A 47 3.93 -10.14 -5.49
CA ARG A 47 4.02 -9.40 -6.74
C ARG A 47 5.22 -9.86 -7.56
N GLY A 48 5.06 -9.91 -8.90
CA GLY A 48 6.10 -10.27 -9.87
C GLY A 48 5.98 -11.72 -10.37
N ALA A 49 6.30 -11.93 -11.65
CA ALA A 49 6.15 -13.22 -12.34
C ALA A 49 7.12 -14.30 -11.83
N TYR A 50 8.18 -13.91 -11.13
CA TYR A 50 9.25 -14.79 -10.61
C TYR A 50 9.55 -14.52 -9.13
N SER A 51 8.67 -13.80 -8.44
CA SER A 51 8.93 -13.41 -7.06
C SER A 51 8.80 -14.56 -6.08
N SER A 52 9.46 -14.41 -4.94
CA SER A 52 9.40 -15.26 -3.77
C SER A 52 7.96 -15.70 -3.47
N LYS A 53 7.80 -16.90 -2.91
CA LYS A 53 6.50 -17.43 -2.45
C LYS A 53 5.85 -16.56 -1.37
N ALA A 54 6.55 -15.58 -0.82
CA ALA A 54 6.11 -14.75 0.29
C ALA A 54 5.69 -13.34 -0.18
N ASP A 55 4.62 -12.84 0.42
CA ASP A 55 4.14 -11.47 0.25
C ASP A 55 5.00 -10.55 1.13
N LYS A 56 5.72 -9.59 0.51
CA LYS A 56 6.65 -8.68 1.21
C LYS A 56 5.95 -7.87 2.31
N ASP A 57 4.69 -7.49 2.10
CA ASP A 57 3.93 -6.73 3.10
C ASP A 57 3.69 -7.58 4.37
N ILE A 58 3.41 -8.89 4.18
CA ILE A 58 3.25 -9.83 5.31
C ILE A 58 4.58 -10.04 6.03
N GLU A 59 5.67 -10.27 5.28
CA GLU A 59 7.00 -10.42 5.88
C GLU A 59 7.38 -9.22 6.72
N PHE A 60 7.17 -8.01 6.21
CA PHE A 60 7.40 -6.78 6.95
C PHE A 60 6.56 -6.72 8.24
N ILE A 61 5.25 -6.96 8.14
CA ILE A 61 4.35 -6.95 9.30
C ILE A 61 4.79 -7.97 10.33
N LEU A 62 5.11 -9.19 9.91
CA LEU A 62 5.53 -10.24 10.83
C LEU A 62 6.83 -9.91 11.55
N GLN A 63 7.84 -9.46 10.84
CA GLN A 63 9.17 -9.22 11.40
C GLN A 63 9.19 -7.96 12.27
N THR A 64 8.61 -6.87 11.78
CA THR A 64 8.79 -5.55 12.38
C THR A 64 7.68 -5.20 13.36
N VAL A 65 6.43 -5.43 12.98
CA VAL A 65 5.25 -4.95 13.72
C VAL A 65 4.71 -6.04 14.65
N TYR A 66 4.49 -7.23 14.11
CA TYR A 66 3.92 -8.36 14.84
C TYR A 66 4.96 -9.18 15.62
N LYS A 67 6.26 -8.93 15.38
CA LYS A 67 7.43 -9.51 16.07
C LYS A 67 7.42 -11.03 16.09
N ASN A 68 7.10 -11.65 14.95
CA ASN A 68 7.10 -13.10 14.73
C ASN A 68 6.30 -13.92 15.76
N ARG A 69 5.19 -13.37 16.26
CA ARG A 69 4.31 -14.06 17.22
C ARG A 69 3.66 -15.33 16.67
N SER A 70 3.57 -15.43 15.34
CA SER A 70 3.03 -16.59 14.63
C SER A 70 3.85 -16.84 13.35
N PRO A 71 4.00 -18.12 12.93
CA PRO A 71 4.70 -18.45 11.69
C PRO A 71 3.95 -17.94 10.46
N TYR A 72 4.68 -17.68 9.37
CA TYR A 72 4.13 -17.14 8.13
C TYR A 72 2.95 -17.98 7.59
N ASP A 73 3.12 -19.30 7.50
CA ASP A 73 2.10 -20.22 6.96
C ASP A 73 0.80 -20.24 7.78
N LEU A 74 0.88 -19.90 9.05
CA LEU A 74 -0.30 -19.76 9.90
C LEU A 74 -1.01 -18.44 9.68
N VAL A 75 -0.25 -17.35 9.47
CA VAL A 75 -0.79 -16.03 9.21
C VAL A 75 -1.29 -15.90 7.78
N CYS A 76 -0.65 -16.58 6.83
CA CYS A 76 -0.99 -16.57 5.42
C CYS A 76 -0.99 -18.00 4.85
N PRO A 77 -2.08 -18.77 5.05
CA PRO A 77 -2.13 -20.17 4.64
C PRO A 77 -2.14 -20.39 3.13
N ILE A 78 -2.60 -19.40 2.35
CA ILE A 78 -2.64 -19.48 0.89
C ILE A 78 -1.81 -18.34 0.30
N SER A 79 -0.90 -18.67 -0.61
CA SER A 79 -0.11 -17.68 -1.35
C SER A 79 -0.32 -17.88 -2.85
N VAL A 80 -0.79 -16.84 -3.54
CA VAL A 80 -1.09 -16.87 -4.97
C VAL A 80 -0.51 -15.62 -5.62
N PRO A 81 0.39 -15.75 -6.60
CA PRO A 81 0.91 -14.60 -7.33
C PRO A 81 -0.20 -13.72 -7.89
N ASP A 82 -0.02 -12.40 -7.79
CA ASP A 82 -1.00 -11.41 -8.24
C ASP A 82 -1.27 -11.50 -9.76
N SER A 83 -0.26 -11.90 -10.53
CA SER A 83 -0.34 -12.14 -11.97
C SER A 83 -0.65 -13.61 -12.25
N TYR A 84 -1.51 -13.87 -13.24
CA TYR A 84 -1.84 -15.23 -13.71
C TYR A 84 -2.49 -16.14 -12.65
N TYR A 85 -3.08 -15.60 -11.58
CA TYR A 85 -3.70 -16.38 -10.51
C TYR A 85 -4.82 -17.31 -11.01
N ILE A 86 -5.45 -16.99 -12.14
CA ILE A 86 -6.52 -17.80 -12.75
C ILE A 86 -6.02 -19.19 -13.15
N ASP A 87 -4.77 -19.25 -13.63
CA ASP A 87 -4.14 -20.51 -14.08
C ASP A 87 -3.55 -21.31 -12.91
N LEU A 88 -3.27 -20.63 -11.79
CA LEU A 88 -2.61 -21.21 -10.63
C LEU A 88 -3.58 -21.74 -9.58
N ILE A 89 -4.82 -21.23 -9.55
CA ILE A 89 -5.85 -21.66 -8.60
C ILE A 89 -6.85 -22.60 -9.26
N ASP A 90 -6.89 -23.82 -8.75
CA ASP A 90 -7.87 -24.82 -9.15
C ASP A 90 -9.21 -24.59 -8.46
N SER A 91 -10.24 -24.20 -9.23
CA SER A 91 -11.59 -23.97 -8.70
C SER A 91 -12.27 -25.22 -8.13
N SER A 92 -11.82 -26.42 -8.49
CA SER A 92 -12.31 -27.67 -7.92
C SER A 92 -11.91 -27.87 -6.47
N LYS A 93 -10.85 -27.18 -6.01
CA LYS A 93 -10.29 -27.28 -4.67
C LYS A 93 -10.82 -26.23 -3.68
N LYS A 94 -11.95 -25.59 -3.98
CA LYS A 94 -12.56 -24.59 -3.09
C LYS A 94 -12.64 -25.06 -1.64
N ILE A 95 -13.14 -26.29 -1.41
CA ILE A 95 -13.36 -26.83 -0.06
C ILE A 95 -12.01 -26.99 0.65
N GLU A 96 -10.97 -27.46 -0.06
CA GLU A 96 -9.62 -27.64 0.48
C GLU A 96 -9.05 -26.27 0.94
N TYR A 97 -9.14 -25.23 0.09
CA TYR A 97 -8.68 -23.89 0.42
C TYR A 97 -9.44 -23.31 1.62
N ILE A 98 -10.75 -23.41 1.67
CA ILE A 98 -11.56 -22.93 2.80
C ILE A 98 -11.20 -23.65 4.08
N ASN A 99 -11.01 -24.97 4.05
CA ASN A 99 -10.60 -25.73 5.23
C ASN A 99 -9.22 -25.31 5.72
N GLN A 100 -8.25 -25.11 4.81
CA GLN A 100 -6.92 -24.63 5.16
C GLN A 100 -6.95 -23.25 5.83
N ILE A 101 -7.74 -22.32 5.28
CA ILE A 101 -7.95 -20.99 5.86
C ILE A 101 -8.58 -21.11 7.25
N LYS A 102 -9.60 -21.95 7.40
CA LYS A 102 -10.32 -22.14 8.67
C LYS A 102 -9.44 -22.77 9.75
N GLU A 103 -8.68 -23.79 9.41
CA GLU A 103 -7.73 -24.42 10.35
C GLU A 103 -6.66 -23.44 10.85
N ALA A 104 -6.15 -22.58 9.97
CA ALA A 104 -5.21 -21.53 10.34
C ALA A 104 -5.87 -20.49 11.27
N TYR A 105 -7.06 -20.03 10.90
CA TYR A 105 -7.84 -19.09 11.70
C TYR A 105 -8.14 -19.64 13.11
N ASP A 106 -8.65 -20.87 13.21
CA ASP A 106 -9.00 -21.50 14.48
C ASP A 106 -7.80 -21.61 15.43
N LYS A 107 -6.59 -21.80 14.90
CA LYS A 107 -5.34 -21.80 15.69
C LYS A 107 -4.95 -20.39 16.15
N LEU A 108 -5.21 -19.36 15.34
CA LEU A 108 -4.84 -17.99 15.66
C LEU A 108 -5.75 -17.35 16.70
N ILE A 109 -7.03 -17.73 16.77
CA ILE A 109 -8.00 -17.11 17.67
C ILE A 109 -7.97 -17.64 19.12
N VAL A 110 -7.03 -18.53 19.42
CA VAL A 110 -6.91 -19.09 20.77
C VAL A 110 -6.38 -18.04 21.74
N ASP A 111 -7.13 -17.79 22.83
CA ASP A 111 -6.75 -16.87 23.92
C ASP A 111 -6.47 -15.42 23.48
N ILE A 112 -7.20 -14.91 22.49
CA ILE A 112 -7.13 -13.53 22.04
C ILE A 112 -8.47 -12.81 22.19
N ASP A 113 -8.43 -11.47 22.13
CA ASP A 113 -9.61 -10.59 22.18
C ASP A 113 -10.00 -10.09 20.80
N TYR A 114 -9.01 -9.83 19.96
CA TYR A 114 -9.17 -9.21 18.65
C TYR A 114 -8.39 -9.96 17.58
N ILE A 115 -8.95 -10.03 16.38
CA ILE A 115 -8.21 -10.47 15.20
C ILE A 115 -8.33 -9.43 14.08
N ILE A 116 -7.18 -9.05 13.52
CA ILE A 116 -7.12 -8.17 12.36
C ILE A 116 -6.98 -9.06 11.14
N ILE A 117 -7.97 -8.99 10.24
CA ILE A 117 -7.98 -9.79 9.01
C ILE A 117 -7.81 -8.85 7.82
N GLU A 118 -6.74 -9.05 7.08
CA GLU A 118 -6.49 -8.32 5.85
C GLU A 118 -7.02 -9.10 4.65
N GLY A 119 -8.08 -8.61 4.03
CA GLY A 119 -8.70 -9.21 2.87
C GLY A 119 -7.81 -9.19 1.62
N ALA A 120 -8.27 -9.86 0.58
CA ALA A 120 -7.64 -9.92 -0.73
C ALA A 120 -7.38 -8.51 -1.32
N PRO A 121 -6.53 -8.35 -2.34
CA PRO A 121 -6.29 -7.05 -2.97
C PRO A 121 -7.59 -6.31 -3.34
N SER A 122 -8.59 -7.04 -3.81
CA SER A 122 -9.95 -6.52 -4.10
C SER A 122 -10.98 -7.60 -3.79
N ILE A 123 -12.18 -7.20 -3.31
CA ILE A 123 -13.33 -8.09 -3.12
C ILE A 123 -13.77 -8.80 -4.41
N ARG A 124 -13.33 -8.33 -5.57
CA ARG A 124 -13.58 -8.96 -6.88
C ARG A 124 -12.67 -10.16 -7.16
N LYS A 125 -11.52 -10.24 -6.47
CA LYS A 125 -10.57 -11.34 -6.67
C LYS A 125 -11.10 -12.63 -6.08
N PHE A 126 -10.76 -13.71 -6.73
CA PHE A 126 -11.08 -15.09 -6.31
C PHE A 126 -12.57 -15.46 -6.27
N VAL A 127 -13.49 -14.57 -6.70
CA VAL A 127 -14.94 -14.84 -6.76
C VAL A 127 -15.22 -16.11 -7.58
N ARG A 128 -14.52 -16.31 -8.72
CA ARG A 128 -14.67 -17.52 -9.58
C ARG A 128 -14.39 -18.82 -8.82
N VAL A 129 -13.44 -18.78 -7.90
CA VAL A 129 -13.03 -19.94 -7.10
C VAL A 129 -13.89 -20.09 -5.84
N GLY A 130 -14.57 -19.02 -5.42
CA GLY A 130 -15.38 -18.99 -4.20
C GLY A 130 -14.54 -18.91 -2.92
N ILE A 131 -13.38 -18.27 -3.00
CA ILE A 131 -12.51 -17.92 -1.86
C ILE A 131 -12.26 -16.40 -1.82
N ASP A 132 -13.23 -15.62 -2.32
CA ASP A 132 -13.28 -14.18 -2.16
C ASP A 132 -13.52 -13.77 -0.69
N ASP A 133 -13.30 -12.48 -0.36
CA ASP A 133 -13.42 -11.97 1.01
C ASP A 133 -14.75 -12.32 1.67
N VAL A 134 -15.87 -12.26 0.93
CA VAL A 134 -17.20 -12.60 1.46
C VAL A 134 -17.33 -14.10 1.75
N SER A 135 -16.84 -14.95 0.83
CA SER A 135 -16.86 -16.40 1.02
C SER A 135 -16.01 -16.84 2.22
N ILE A 136 -14.84 -16.21 2.40
CA ILE A 136 -13.95 -16.45 3.54
C ILE A 136 -14.61 -15.97 4.83
N ALA A 137 -15.14 -14.75 4.86
CA ALA A 137 -15.83 -14.20 6.04
C ALA A 137 -16.96 -15.12 6.51
N GLN A 138 -17.82 -15.58 5.57
CA GLN A 138 -18.89 -16.53 5.87
C GLN A 138 -18.36 -17.85 6.42
N ALA A 139 -17.29 -18.39 5.86
CA ALA A 139 -16.68 -19.65 6.33
C ALA A 139 -16.11 -19.51 7.75
N LEU A 140 -15.62 -18.31 8.12
CA LEU A 140 -15.10 -17.99 9.44
C LEU A 140 -16.20 -17.56 10.44
N GLY A 141 -17.46 -17.48 10.02
CA GLY A 141 -18.58 -17.01 10.85
C GLY A 141 -18.57 -15.49 11.07
N ILE A 142 -17.90 -14.73 10.21
CA ILE A 142 -17.81 -13.26 10.29
C ILE A 142 -18.85 -12.66 9.34
N ASN A 143 -19.78 -11.87 9.88
CA ASN A 143 -20.87 -11.31 9.10
C ASN A 143 -20.73 -9.80 8.84
N GLU A 144 -19.67 -9.18 9.36
CA GLU A 144 -19.43 -7.75 9.28
C GLU A 144 -18.01 -7.47 8.83
N LEU A 145 -17.85 -6.64 7.80
CA LEU A 145 -16.56 -6.26 7.23
C LEU A 145 -16.41 -4.73 7.23
N ILE A 146 -15.18 -4.27 7.43
CA ILE A 146 -14.81 -2.86 7.34
C ILE A 146 -14.41 -2.57 5.88
N TYR A 147 -15.13 -1.67 5.24
CA TYR A 147 -14.85 -1.26 3.87
C TYR A 147 -13.85 -0.11 3.82
N VAL A 148 -12.74 -0.32 3.12
CA VAL A 148 -11.69 0.69 2.94
C VAL A 148 -11.82 1.31 1.54
N SER A 149 -12.03 2.62 1.47
CA SER A 149 -12.15 3.39 0.23
C SER A 149 -10.96 4.33 0.05
N PRO A 150 -10.15 4.19 -1.01
CA PRO A 150 -9.06 5.11 -1.32
C PRO A 150 -9.50 6.24 -2.28
N GLU A 151 -10.80 6.37 -2.55
CA GLU A 151 -11.31 7.30 -3.55
C GLU A 151 -11.63 8.67 -2.98
N SER A 152 -11.20 9.69 -3.71
CA SER A 152 -11.45 11.10 -3.41
C SER A 152 -12.57 11.72 -4.29
N SER A 153 -13.12 10.96 -5.24
CA SER A 153 -14.19 11.44 -6.14
C SER A 153 -15.58 10.95 -5.70
N ASP A 154 -16.63 11.55 -6.26
CA ASP A 154 -18.03 11.18 -6.00
C ASP A 154 -18.32 9.69 -6.33
N ASN A 155 -17.52 9.04 -7.18
CA ASN A 155 -17.60 7.61 -7.44
C ASN A 155 -17.46 6.75 -6.18
N CYS A 156 -16.86 7.28 -5.11
CA CYS A 156 -16.77 6.55 -3.85
C CYS A 156 -18.15 6.13 -3.33
N ILE A 157 -19.17 6.98 -3.54
CA ILE A 157 -20.55 6.71 -3.12
C ILE A 157 -21.10 5.51 -3.89
N ASP A 158 -21.00 5.52 -5.23
CA ASP A 158 -21.49 4.41 -6.06
C ASP A 158 -20.79 3.09 -5.73
N ASN A 159 -19.48 3.14 -5.47
CA ASN A 159 -18.69 1.97 -5.08
C ASN A 159 -19.07 1.44 -3.68
N ILE A 160 -19.38 2.33 -2.72
CA ILE A 160 -19.90 1.95 -1.41
C ILE A 160 -21.25 1.25 -1.56
N PHE A 161 -22.18 1.83 -2.33
CA PHE A 161 -23.50 1.22 -2.53
C PHE A 161 -23.46 -0.07 -3.34
N PHE A 162 -22.60 -0.16 -4.34
CA PHE A 162 -22.35 -1.41 -5.06
C PHE A 162 -21.87 -2.50 -4.10
N THR A 163 -20.88 -2.18 -3.27
CA THR A 163 -20.34 -3.12 -2.28
C THR A 163 -21.37 -3.51 -1.23
N LYS A 164 -22.11 -2.54 -0.71
CA LYS A 164 -23.20 -2.76 0.25
C LYS A 164 -24.23 -3.73 -0.31
N ASN A 165 -24.74 -3.49 -1.51
CA ASN A 165 -25.77 -4.33 -2.14
C ASN A 165 -25.21 -5.75 -2.41
N TYR A 166 -23.96 -5.87 -2.85
CA TYR A 166 -23.30 -7.17 -3.04
C TYR A 166 -23.17 -7.93 -1.73
N PHE A 167 -22.75 -7.26 -0.65
CA PHE A 167 -22.59 -7.88 0.66
C PHE A 167 -23.95 -8.32 1.24
N GLU A 168 -24.96 -7.47 1.17
CA GLU A 168 -26.32 -7.81 1.65
C GLU A 168 -26.92 -8.99 0.90
N PHE A 169 -26.72 -9.06 -0.43
CA PHE A 169 -27.11 -10.22 -1.22
C PHE A 169 -26.40 -11.52 -0.75
N ARG A 170 -25.18 -11.38 -0.22
CA ARG A 170 -24.38 -12.48 0.32
C ARG A 170 -24.55 -12.68 1.84
N ASN A 171 -25.54 -12.04 2.49
CA ASN A 171 -25.78 -12.06 3.94
C ASN A 171 -24.57 -11.61 4.80
N VAL A 172 -23.83 -10.63 4.32
CA VAL A 172 -22.75 -9.94 5.02
C VAL A 172 -23.04 -8.45 5.03
N LYS A 173 -22.53 -7.70 6.00
CA LYS A 173 -22.76 -6.26 6.12
C LYS A 173 -21.45 -5.47 6.14
N ILE A 174 -21.53 -4.21 5.78
CA ILE A 174 -20.47 -3.25 6.07
C ILE A 174 -20.66 -2.75 7.51
N SER A 175 -19.72 -3.05 8.39
CA SER A 175 -19.71 -2.57 9.78
C SER A 175 -19.24 -1.13 9.91
N GLY A 176 -18.45 -0.66 8.93
CA GLY A 176 -17.97 0.71 8.89
C GLY A 176 -17.13 0.98 7.65
N ILE A 177 -16.94 2.25 7.37
CA ILE A 177 -16.19 2.74 6.20
C ILE A 177 -14.98 3.51 6.71
N ILE A 178 -13.81 3.25 6.15
CA ILE A 178 -12.60 4.04 6.33
C ILE A 178 -12.22 4.62 4.97
N PHE A 179 -12.25 5.94 4.86
CA PHE A 179 -11.64 6.64 3.73
C PHE A 179 -10.16 6.79 4.01
N ASN A 180 -9.32 6.23 3.14
CA ASN A 180 -7.89 6.18 3.36
C ASN A 180 -7.11 6.80 2.20
N ASN A 181 -6.02 7.49 2.51
CA ASN A 181 -5.18 8.16 1.51
C ASN A 181 -5.91 9.26 0.72
N ILE A 182 -6.73 10.03 1.40
CA ILE A 182 -7.52 11.11 0.80
C ILE A 182 -6.65 12.36 0.70
N ALA A 183 -6.53 12.93 -0.49
CA ALA A 183 -5.81 14.18 -0.66
C ALA A 183 -6.54 15.33 0.06
N PHE A 184 -5.78 16.23 0.68
CA PHE A 184 -6.28 17.29 1.56
C PHE A 184 -7.44 18.09 0.95
N GLU A 185 -7.35 18.43 -0.34
CA GLU A 185 -8.36 19.18 -1.07
C GLU A 185 -9.72 18.48 -1.19
N TYR A 186 -9.78 17.16 -0.97
CA TYR A 186 -11.02 16.39 -1.06
C TYR A 186 -11.64 16.02 0.30
N ILE A 187 -10.97 16.31 1.41
CA ILE A 187 -11.46 15.93 2.76
C ILE A 187 -12.81 16.52 3.05
N GLU A 188 -13.01 17.82 2.81
CA GLU A 188 -14.29 18.47 3.04
C GLU A 188 -15.39 17.90 2.13
N ARG A 189 -15.06 17.59 0.87
CA ARG A 189 -16.00 16.93 -0.04
C ARG A 189 -16.43 15.56 0.48
N ILE A 190 -15.51 14.74 1.00
CA ILE A 190 -15.85 13.44 1.59
C ILE A 190 -16.76 13.61 2.83
N LYS A 191 -16.51 14.61 3.67
CA LYS A 191 -17.40 14.91 4.83
C LYS A 191 -18.81 15.32 4.40
N GLU A 192 -18.95 16.12 3.34
CA GLU A 192 -20.25 16.43 2.75
C GLU A 192 -20.96 15.18 2.25
N LEU A 193 -20.26 14.34 1.46
CA LEU A 193 -20.80 13.08 0.95
C LEU A 193 -21.20 12.13 2.08
N GLN A 194 -20.42 12.05 3.15
CA GLN A 194 -20.77 11.30 4.36
C GLN A 194 -22.12 11.76 4.92
N LYS A 195 -22.26 13.07 5.15
CA LYS A 195 -23.47 13.66 5.74
C LYS A 195 -24.70 13.46 4.86
N ASP A 196 -24.56 13.72 3.57
CA ASP A 196 -25.70 13.82 2.66
C ASP A 196 -26.11 12.46 2.06
N HIS A 197 -25.17 11.52 1.95
CA HIS A 197 -25.43 10.25 1.27
C HIS A 197 -25.19 9.01 2.14
N ILE A 198 -24.14 8.96 2.96
CA ILE A 198 -23.76 7.73 3.68
C ILE A 198 -24.57 7.56 4.97
N ASN A 199 -24.67 8.62 5.78
CA ASN A 199 -25.33 8.55 7.09
C ASN A 199 -26.80 8.15 7.01
N LYS A 200 -27.48 8.46 5.91
CA LYS A 200 -28.91 8.10 5.68
C LYS A 200 -29.14 6.58 5.63
N TYR A 201 -28.09 5.80 5.40
CA TYR A 201 -28.16 4.34 5.27
C TYR A 201 -27.59 3.61 6.48
N ASN A 202 -27.36 4.32 7.59
CA ASN A 202 -26.77 3.77 8.81
C ASN A 202 -25.42 3.08 8.58
N LEU A 203 -24.61 3.63 7.69
CA LEU A 203 -23.25 3.19 7.44
C LEU A 203 -22.29 4.11 8.21
N PRO A 204 -21.68 3.64 9.32
CA PRO A 204 -20.77 4.48 10.08
C PRO A 204 -19.47 4.72 9.30
N VAL A 205 -19.04 5.97 9.22
CA VAL A 205 -17.69 6.31 8.77
C VAL A 205 -16.80 6.29 9.99
N LEU A 206 -15.87 5.33 10.01
CA LEU A 206 -14.94 5.09 11.12
C LEU A 206 -13.72 6.02 11.08
N GLY A 207 -13.45 6.64 9.93
CA GLY A 207 -12.35 7.59 9.80
C GLY A 207 -12.13 8.08 8.38
N ILE A 208 -11.50 9.25 8.28
CA ILE A 208 -11.06 9.86 7.01
C ILE A 208 -9.58 10.19 7.18
N ILE A 209 -8.71 9.35 6.60
CA ILE A 209 -7.27 9.46 6.75
C ILE A 209 -6.70 10.24 5.58
N GLU A 210 -6.10 11.37 5.90
CA GLU A 210 -5.41 12.22 4.92
C GLU A 210 -4.17 11.51 4.35
N ARG A 211 -3.88 11.80 3.07
CA ARG A 211 -2.66 11.36 2.41
C ARG A 211 -1.43 11.98 3.08
N SER A 212 -0.59 11.13 3.63
CA SER A 212 0.72 11.55 4.14
C SER A 212 1.76 11.50 3.02
N VAL A 213 2.27 12.66 2.59
CA VAL A 213 3.34 12.72 1.60
C VAL A 213 4.53 11.86 2.03
N GLN A 214 4.87 11.89 3.32
CA GLN A 214 6.00 11.15 3.86
C GLN A 214 5.85 9.62 3.69
N LEU A 215 4.65 9.07 3.97
CA LEU A 215 4.40 7.62 3.91
C LEU A 215 4.20 7.09 2.48
N PHE A 216 3.91 7.96 1.54
CA PHE A 216 3.63 7.58 0.14
C PHE A 216 4.73 8.02 -0.83
N SER A 217 5.84 8.58 -0.31
CA SER A 217 7.01 8.94 -1.10
C SER A 217 7.98 7.76 -1.15
N PRO A 218 8.25 7.18 -2.34
CA PRO A 218 9.18 6.07 -2.45
C PRO A 218 10.60 6.50 -2.07
N ARG A 219 11.36 5.55 -1.56
CA ARG A 219 12.80 5.73 -1.37
C ARG A 219 13.55 5.44 -2.66
N VAL A 220 14.73 6.03 -2.82
CA VAL A 220 15.59 5.80 -3.98
C VAL A 220 15.92 4.31 -4.15
N SER A 221 16.02 3.55 -3.05
CA SER A 221 16.18 2.08 -3.08
C SER A 221 15.01 1.36 -3.74
N GLU A 222 13.78 1.81 -3.54
CA GLU A 222 12.60 1.25 -4.17
C GLU A 222 12.50 1.68 -5.64
N VAL A 223 12.91 2.92 -5.92
CA VAL A 223 12.95 3.46 -7.30
C VAL A 223 13.88 2.63 -8.17
N ILE A 224 15.13 2.39 -7.74
CA ILE A 224 16.10 1.62 -8.54
C ILE A 224 15.62 0.18 -8.78
N GLU A 225 15.01 -0.47 -7.79
CA GLU A 225 14.42 -1.81 -7.94
C GLU A 225 13.29 -1.80 -8.99
N ALA A 226 12.43 -0.79 -8.96
CA ALA A 226 11.28 -0.69 -9.86
C ALA A 226 11.66 -0.43 -11.32
N ILE A 227 12.67 0.41 -11.56
CA ILE A 227 13.11 0.76 -12.92
C ILE A 227 14.17 -0.21 -13.48
N GLY A 228 14.75 -1.09 -12.63
CA GLY A 228 15.79 -2.03 -13.03
C GLY A 228 17.10 -1.36 -13.42
N GLY A 229 17.43 -0.23 -12.82
CA GLY A 229 18.62 0.56 -13.10
C GLY A 229 19.83 0.17 -12.25
N GLU A 230 20.96 0.84 -12.49
CA GLU A 230 22.18 0.72 -11.70
C GLU A 230 22.70 2.08 -11.25
N PHE A 231 23.33 2.15 -10.08
CA PHE A 231 24.01 3.37 -9.64
C PHE A 231 25.33 3.53 -10.40
N ILE A 232 25.64 4.75 -10.82
CA ILE A 232 26.87 5.06 -11.57
C ILE A 232 27.78 6.05 -10.84
N ASN A 233 27.46 6.43 -9.61
CA ASN A 233 28.28 7.29 -8.77
C ASN A 233 28.47 6.72 -7.36
N ASP A 234 29.47 7.22 -6.62
CA ASP A 234 29.95 6.65 -5.36
C ASP A 234 28.99 6.83 -4.15
N ILE A 235 27.84 7.48 -4.37
CA ILE A 235 26.88 7.85 -3.30
C ILE A 235 25.76 6.83 -3.13
N ALA A 236 25.82 5.71 -3.83
CA ALA A 236 24.82 4.65 -3.76
C ALA A 236 24.41 4.27 -2.33
N SER A 237 25.38 4.20 -1.40
CA SER A 237 25.11 3.75 -0.02
C SER A 237 24.41 4.82 0.86
N THR A 238 24.65 6.10 0.62
CA THR A 238 24.10 7.21 1.43
C THR A 238 22.79 7.75 0.88
N GLY A 239 22.58 7.69 -0.43
CA GLY A 239 21.39 8.19 -1.11
C GLY A 239 20.21 7.23 -1.17
N LEU A 240 20.40 5.95 -0.81
CA LEU A 240 19.35 4.91 -0.88
C LEU A 240 18.09 5.26 -0.08
N ASN A 241 18.25 5.91 1.05
CA ASN A 241 17.15 6.27 1.95
C ASN A 241 16.51 7.63 1.62
N ASN A 242 17.03 8.36 0.63
CA ASN A 242 16.39 9.60 0.20
C ASN A 242 14.97 9.31 -0.30
N THR A 243 14.00 10.09 0.17
CA THR A 243 12.61 10.00 -0.28
C THR A 243 12.42 10.82 -1.55
N VAL A 244 11.53 10.37 -2.42
CA VAL A 244 11.15 11.08 -3.65
C VAL A 244 9.70 11.54 -3.55
N GLU A 245 9.48 12.84 -3.42
CA GLU A 245 8.14 13.41 -3.28
C GLU A 245 7.51 13.80 -4.62
N THR A 246 8.34 14.10 -5.63
CA THR A 246 7.87 14.57 -6.95
C THR A 246 8.72 14.00 -8.08
N ILE A 247 8.09 13.81 -9.24
CA ILE A 247 8.79 13.42 -10.47
C ILE A 247 8.82 14.62 -11.42
N ILE A 248 10.00 14.94 -11.94
CA ILE A 248 10.19 15.94 -12.99
C ILE A 248 10.73 15.24 -14.24
N ILE A 249 9.99 15.36 -15.33
CA ILE A 249 10.39 14.79 -16.62
C ILE A 249 11.14 15.85 -17.39
N GLY A 250 12.39 15.56 -17.74
CA GLY A 250 13.29 16.46 -18.45
C GLY A 250 13.02 16.52 -19.96
N ALA A 251 11.78 16.73 -20.36
CA ALA A 251 11.39 16.86 -21.77
C ALA A 251 11.60 18.28 -22.36
N MET A 252 11.93 19.26 -21.51
CA MET A 252 12.11 20.66 -21.88
C MET A 252 13.59 21.08 -21.79
N ASN A 253 13.93 22.29 -22.22
CA ASN A 253 15.28 22.81 -22.04
C ASN A 253 15.55 23.13 -20.54
N ALA A 254 16.84 23.23 -20.17
CA ALA A 254 17.25 23.44 -18.79
C ALA A 254 16.61 24.69 -18.13
N GLN A 255 16.50 25.78 -18.88
CA GLN A 255 15.95 27.05 -18.39
C GLN A 255 14.45 26.94 -18.07
N ALA A 256 13.68 26.21 -18.89
CA ALA A 256 12.27 25.95 -18.63
C ALA A 256 12.09 24.98 -17.45
N ALA A 257 12.91 23.94 -17.36
CA ALA A 257 12.86 22.95 -16.27
C ALA A 257 13.11 23.58 -14.90
N LEU A 258 14.03 24.54 -14.80
CA LEU A 258 14.33 25.25 -13.54
C LEU A 258 13.10 25.93 -12.92
N LYS A 259 12.12 26.37 -13.71
CA LYS A 259 10.88 26.97 -13.20
C LYS A 259 10.07 25.96 -12.39
N TYR A 260 10.06 24.71 -12.81
CA TYR A 260 9.35 23.62 -12.12
C TYR A 260 10.17 23.06 -10.97
N LEU A 261 11.47 22.83 -11.17
CA LEU A 261 12.38 22.30 -10.16
C LEU A 261 12.41 23.16 -8.89
N ARG A 262 12.34 24.49 -9.02
CA ARG A 262 12.32 25.42 -7.88
C ARG A 262 11.02 25.43 -7.08
N GLN A 263 9.96 24.82 -7.59
CA GLN A 263 8.65 24.76 -6.93
C GLN A 263 8.41 23.45 -6.18
N VAL A 264 9.28 22.47 -6.35
CA VAL A 264 9.15 21.12 -5.79
C VAL A 264 10.31 20.83 -4.84
N LYS A 265 10.10 19.82 -3.99
CA LYS A 265 11.11 19.32 -3.08
C LYS A 265 11.37 17.83 -3.35
N LYS A 266 12.58 17.40 -3.03
CA LYS A 266 12.97 16.00 -3.11
C LYS A 266 12.56 15.34 -4.44
N ALA A 267 12.89 16.01 -5.56
CA ALA A 267 12.47 15.54 -6.87
C ALA A 267 13.31 14.36 -7.38
N ALA A 268 12.67 13.39 -8.06
CA ALA A 268 13.35 12.53 -9.02
C ALA A 268 13.31 13.24 -10.39
N VAL A 269 14.49 13.47 -10.97
CA VAL A 269 14.58 14.05 -12.32
C VAL A 269 14.91 12.94 -13.30
N ILE A 270 14.01 12.72 -14.28
CA ILE A 270 14.15 11.70 -15.32
C ILE A 270 14.46 12.36 -16.65
N THR A 271 15.63 12.06 -17.24
CA THR A 271 16.06 12.64 -18.52
C THR A 271 17.00 11.69 -19.28
N GLY A 272 17.28 11.96 -20.54
CA GLY A 272 18.29 11.23 -21.30
C GLY A 272 19.70 11.50 -20.77
N GLY A 273 20.57 10.49 -20.80
CA GLY A 273 21.96 10.62 -20.33
C GLY A 273 22.81 11.62 -21.13
N ASP A 274 22.38 11.97 -22.34
CA ASP A 274 22.97 12.97 -23.22
C ASP A 274 22.62 14.42 -22.88
N ARG A 275 21.68 14.63 -21.92
CA ARG A 275 21.19 15.95 -21.53
C ARG A 275 22.01 16.56 -20.38
N THR A 276 23.30 16.77 -20.62
CA THR A 276 24.24 17.38 -19.65
C THR A 276 23.77 18.72 -19.10
N ASP A 277 23.21 19.57 -19.97
CA ASP A 277 22.69 20.90 -19.60
C ASP A 277 21.59 20.82 -18.53
N LEU A 278 20.64 19.93 -18.74
CA LEU A 278 19.51 19.71 -17.83
C LEU A 278 19.94 19.00 -16.55
N ALA A 279 20.79 17.98 -16.67
CA ALA A 279 21.31 17.26 -15.53
C ALA A 279 22.05 18.19 -14.55
N LEU A 280 22.95 19.04 -15.05
CA LEU A 280 23.66 20.01 -14.22
C LEU A 280 22.73 21.08 -13.62
N ALA A 281 21.69 21.51 -14.35
CA ALA A 281 20.70 22.43 -13.84
C ALA A 281 19.90 21.78 -12.68
N ALA A 282 19.46 20.54 -12.86
CA ALA A 282 18.71 19.77 -11.86
C ALA A 282 19.51 19.55 -10.57
N LEU A 283 20.79 19.17 -10.69
CA LEU A 283 21.66 18.95 -9.54
C LEU A 283 21.89 20.18 -8.67
N ASN A 284 21.50 21.38 -9.10
CA ASN A 284 21.57 22.60 -8.32
C ASN A 284 20.29 22.94 -7.53
N GLU A 285 19.26 22.13 -7.69
CA GLU A 285 17.96 22.29 -7.02
C GLU A 285 17.74 21.14 -5.99
N ASP A 286 16.58 21.09 -5.34
CA ASP A 286 16.25 20.06 -4.33
C ASP A 286 15.87 18.73 -5.01
N VAL A 287 16.88 17.97 -5.39
CA VAL A 287 16.77 16.68 -6.10
C VAL A 287 17.25 15.53 -5.22
N SER A 288 16.39 14.53 -5.07
CA SER A 288 16.71 13.28 -4.34
C SER A 288 17.49 12.27 -5.18
N VAL A 289 17.23 12.24 -6.49
CA VAL A 289 17.86 11.32 -7.43
C VAL A 289 17.80 11.84 -8.85
N LEU A 290 18.85 11.64 -9.61
CA LEU A 290 18.90 11.86 -11.06
C LEU A 290 18.80 10.50 -11.77
N ILE A 291 17.80 10.33 -12.64
CA ILE A 291 17.58 9.09 -13.39
C ILE A 291 17.86 9.37 -14.88
N LEU A 292 18.89 8.69 -15.39
CA LEU A 292 19.33 8.82 -16.77
C LEU A 292 18.82 7.65 -17.61
N THR A 293 18.07 7.92 -18.65
CA THR A 293 17.43 6.92 -19.49
C THR A 293 18.20 6.60 -20.77
N GLY A 294 17.85 5.47 -21.40
CA GLY A 294 18.45 5.04 -22.65
C GLY A 294 19.82 4.38 -22.51
N PHE A 295 20.24 4.04 -21.28
CA PHE A 295 21.55 3.47 -20.96
C PHE A 295 22.73 4.32 -21.46
N ILE A 296 22.52 5.66 -21.53
CA ILE A 296 23.50 6.64 -22.01
C ILE A 296 24.28 7.19 -20.82
N GLN A 297 25.58 6.96 -20.80
CA GLN A 297 26.47 7.49 -19.76
C GLN A 297 26.54 9.01 -19.82
N PRO A 298 26.42 9.71 -18.69
CA PRO A 298 26.51 11.17 -18.66
C PRO A 298 27.96 11.64 -18.79
N ASP A 299 28.11 12.93 -19.06
CA ASP A 299 29.40 13.61 -18.97
C ASP A 299 30.01 13.47 -17.56
N ALA A 300 31.34 13.29 -17.47
CA ALA A 300 32.05 13.17 -16.21
C ALA A 300 31.80 14.33 -15.23
N LYS A 301 31.54 15.53 -15.76
CA LYS A 301 31.17 16.71 -14.96
C LYS A 301 29.87 16.51 -14.20
N VAL A 302 28.89 15.82 -14.77
CA VAL A 302 27.60 15.50 -14.10
C VAL A 302 27.86 14.60 -12.89
N ILE A 303 28.68 13.56 -13.08
CA ILE A 303 29.05 12.63 -12.00
C ILE A 303 29.77 13.36 -10.87
N THR A 304 30.73 14.22 -11.21
CA THR A 304 31.49 15.01 -10.22
C THR A 304 30.54 15.90 -9.39
N VAL A 305 29.68 16.68 -10.07
CA VAL A 305 28.72 17.58 -9.36
C VAL A 305 27.73 16.79 -8.51
N ALA A 306 27.26 15.65 -8.98
CA ALA A 306 26.35 14.80 -8.22
C ALA A 306 27.03 14.23 -6.96
N ASN A 307 28.31 13.82 -7.07
CA ASN A 307 29.10 13.38 -5.93
C ASN A 307 29.30 14.50 -4.89
N ASP A 308 29.68 15.69 -5.33
CA ASP A 308 29.85 16.86 -4.45
C ASP A 308 28.58 17.22 -3.68
N LYS A 309 27.41 16.94 -4.27
CA LYS A 309 26.10 17.24 -3.68
C LYS A 309 25.44 16.05 -3.02
N SER A 310 26.08 14.92 -3.00
CA SER A 310 25.53 13.68 -2.45
C SER A 310 24.21 13.27 -3.07
N ILE A 311 24.04 13.48 -4.39
CA ILE A 311 22.85 13.08 -5.14
C ILE A 311 23.16 11.80 -5.92
N PRO A 312 22.41 10.70 -5.69
CA PRO A 312 22.61 9.46 -6.44
C PRO A 312 22.17 9.64 -7.90
N ILE A 313 22.93 9.01 -8.81
CA ILE A 313 22.58 8.92 -10.23
C ILE A 313 22.26 7.46 -10.55
N ILE A 314 21.08 7.22 -11.12
CA ILE A 314 20.65 5.91 -11.59
C ILE A 314 20.67 5.91 -13.12
N LEU A 315 21.35 4.93 -13.69
CA LEU A 315 21.31 4.65 -15.13
C LEU A 315 20.24 3.60 -15.40
N SER A 316 19.17 4.00 -16.09
CA SER A 316 18.08 3.10 -16.46
C SER A 316 18.37 2.41 -17.80
N PRO A 317 18.19 1.08 -17.92
CA PRO A 317 18.34 0.34 -19.17
C PRO A 317 17.23 0.66 -20.18
N SER A 318 16.13 1.25 -19.71
CA SER A 318 14.93 1.52 -20.51
C SER A 318 14.92 2.93 -21.08
N ASP A 319 14.06 3.14 -22.09
CA ASP A 319 13.73 4.48 -22.58
C ASP A 319 12.98 5.30 -21.53
N THR A 320 12.83 6.60 -21.79
CA THR A 320 12.19 7.53 -20.83
C THR A 320 10.76 7.15 -20.50
N TYR A 321 9.95 6.76 -21.49
CA TYR A 321 8.56 6.41 -21.28
C TYR A 321 8.40 5.15 -20.40
N THR A 322 9.18 4.11 -20.72
CA THR A 322 9.19 2.86 -19.95
C THR A 322 9.66 3.09 -18.50
N THR A 323 10.71 3.91 -18.32
CA THR A 323 11.23 4.28 -16.99
C THR A 323 10.16 5.02 -16.18
N ILE A 324 9.47 6.01 -16.75
CA ILE A 324 8.38 6.75 -16.09
C ILE A 324 7.26 5.80 -15.72
N ARG A 325 6.81 4.95 -16.63
CA ARG A 325 5.73 3.98 -16.38
C ARG A 325 6.09 3.01 -15.24
N ASN A 326 7.32 2.54 -15.19
CA ASN A 326 7.79 1.66 -14.12
C ASN A 326 7.81 2.40 -12.78
N PHE A 327 8.24 3.66 -12.78
CA PHE A 327 8.22 4.52 -11.60
C PHE A 327 6.79 4.79 -11.11
N GLU A 328 5.86 5.17 -11.99
CA GLU A 328 4.45 5.42 -11.63
C GLU A 328 3.74 4.17 -11.08
N ASN A 329 4.17 2.99 -11.53
CA ASN A 329 3.66 1.72 -11.02
C ASN A 329 4.31 1.31 -9.69
N LEU A 330 5.34 2.01 -9.23
CA LEU A 330 6.00 1.75 -7.96
C LEU A 330 5.01 2.00 -6.81
N LYS A 331 5.11 1.17 -5.81
CA LYS A 331 4.30 1.23 -4.59
C LYS A 331 5.25 1.26 -3.42
N PRO A 332 5.38 2.43 -2.79
CA PRO A 332 6.17 2.52 -1.57
C PRO A 332 5.62 1.56 -0.51
N GLY A 333 6.53 0.82 0.12
CA GLY A 333 6.20 0.06 1.32
C GLY A 333 6.43 0.92 2.56
N ILE A 334 5.66 0.66 3.62
CA ILE A 334 5.91 1.30 4.92
C ILE A 334 7.24 0.79 5.45
N GLN A 335 8.07 1.70 5.93
CA GLN A 335 9.37 1.40 6.52
C GLN A 335 9.29 1.38 8.05
N GLU A 336 10.29 0.76 8.71
CA GLU A 336 10.31 0.62 10.16
C GLU A 336 10.29 1.97 10.90
N ASP A 337 11.00 2.96 10.39
CA ASP A 337 11.05 4.32 10.94
C ASP A 337 9.76 5.14 10.72
N GLU A 338 8.82 4.64 9.93
CA GLU A 338 7.53 5.26 9.64
C GLU A 338 6.37 4.71 10.50
N ILE A 339 6.59 3.61 11.23
CA ILE A 339 5.54 2.95 12.03
C ILE A 339 4.91 3.90 13.05
N ASP A 340 5.70 4.76 13.71
CA ASP A 340 5.19 5.73 14.67
C ASP A 340 4.30 6.79 14.00
N ILE A 341 4.56 7.13 12.75
CA ILE A 341 3.73 8.06 11.98
C ILE A 341 2.40 7.39 11.63
N VAL A 342 2.45 6.12 11.22
CA VAL A 342 1.25 5.31 10.98
C VAL A 342 0.38 5.26 12.23
N LEU A 343 0.97 4.94 13.40
CA LEU A 343 0.24 4.88 14.66
C LEU A 343 -0.44 6.22 14.99
N LYS A 344 0.28 7.34 14.87
CA LYS A 344 -0.28 8.68 15.15
C LYS A 344 -1.47 8.99 14.26
N LEU A 345 -1.36 8.74 12.94
CA LEU A 345 -2.46 8.96 12.00
C LEU A 345 -3.68 8.09 12.33
N ILE A 346 -3.46 6.81 12.62
CA ILE A 346 -4.53 5.89 12.97
C ILE A 346 -5.19 6.26 14.31
N GLU A 347 -4.41 6.72 15.30
CA GLU A 347 -4.96 7.15 16.58
C GLU A 347 -5.79 8.44 16.47
N SER A 348 -5.41 9.38 15.59
CA SER A 348 -6.13 10.66 15.44
C SER A 348 -7.35 10.58 14.53
N GLU A 349 -7.30 9.75 13.49
CA GLU A 349 -8.28 9.79 12.41
C GLU A 349 -9.33 8.66 12.49
N ILE A 350 -9.12 7.63 13.32
CA ILE A 350 -10.07 6.53 13.49
C ILE A 350 -10.91 6.71 14.75
N ASP A 351 -12.21 6.55 14.61
CA ASP A 351 -13.16 6.50 15.74
C ASP A 351 -13.08 5.14 16.45
N TRP A 352 -12.16 5.07 17.40
CA TRP A 352 -11.91 3.86 18.19
C TRP A 352 -13.08 3.52 19.13
N ASP A 353 -13.88 4.50 19.53
CA ASP A 353 -15.03 4.26 20.40
C ASP A 353 -16.13 3.48 19.67
N ILE A 354 -16.30 3.74 18.38
CA ILE A 354 -17.20 2.96 17.53
C ILE A 354 -16.56 1.58 17.22
N LEU A 355 -15.29 1.57 16.87
CA LEU A 355 -14.61 0.36 16.41
C LEU A 355 -14.43 -0.68 17.52
N LEU A 356 -14.18 -0.28 18.77
CA LEU A 356 -13.94 -1.18 19.90
C LEU A 356 -15.20 -1.60 20.68
N LYS A 357 -16.33 -0.95 20.47
CA LYS A 357 -17.63 -1.37 21.01
C LYS A 357 -18.12 -2.65 20.33
#